data_442288cffad3f811bbe2067f0924022f
#
_entry.id   442288cffad3f811bbe2067f0924022f
#
_cell.length_a   1.000
_cell.length_b   1.000
_cell.length_c   1.000
_cell.angle_alpha   90.00
_cell.angle_beta   90.00
_cell.angle_gamma   90.00
#
_symmetry.space_group_name_H-M   'P 1'
#
loop_
_entity.id
_entity.type
_entity.pdbx_description
1 polymer ?
#
loop_
_entity_poly.entity_id
_entity_poly.type
_entity_poly.pdbx_seq_one_letter_code
_entity_poly.pdbx_strand_id
1 'polypeptide(L)'
;MKLNNITACVFDAYGTLFDVNSAAAKCKKKLGNRWENFANAWRITQLEYTWLRSLMKKHKNFWQITEDSLDHTMETFKIKKVMRNELLNLYKELSPYPEVKESLEGLKSKKIKIAIL
;
A
#
# COMPACT_ATOMS: atom_id res chain seq x y z
N MET A 1 -25.40 -5.49 -13.12
CA MET A 1 -26.07 -6.28 -12.07
C MET A 1 -26.26 -5.43 -10.85
N LYS A 2 -27.47 -5.31 -10.31
CA LYS A 2 -27.73 -4.53 -9.08
C LYS A 2 -27.79 -5.51 -7.91
N LEU A 3 -26.89 -5.37 -6.94
CA LEU A 3 -26.90 -6.18 -5.72
C LEU A 3 -27.97 -5.65 -4.76
N ASN A 4 -28.81 -6.55 -4.25
CA ASN A 4 -29.87 -6.20 -3.27
C ASN A 4 -29.53 -6.85 -1.93
N ASN A 5 -30.08 -6.28 -0.84
CA ASN A 5 -29.96 -6.81 0.53
C ASN A 5 -28.52 -6.87 1.06
N ILE A 6 -27.67 -5.93 0.64
CA ILE A 6 -26.30 -5.82 1.16
C ILE A 6 -26.35 -5.24 2.58
N THR A 7 -25.82 -5.97 3.55
CA THR A 7 -25.76 -5.56 4.97
C THR A 7 -24.35 -5.22 5.43
N ALA A 8 -23.33 -5.64 4.68
CA ALA A 8 -21.94 -5.37 4.98
C ALA A 8 -21.11 -5.26 3.69
N CYS A 9 -20.08 -4.42 3.74
CA CYS A 9 -19.03 -4.33 2.72
C CYS A 9 -17.66 -4.62 3.37
N VAL A 10 -16.89 -5.49 2.75
CA VAL A 10 -15.52 -5.81 3.16
C VAL A 10 -14.58 -5.31 2.07
N PHE A 11 -13.59 -4.52 2.46
CA PHE A 11 -12.65 -3.87 1.56
C PHE A 11 -11.26 -4.46 1.71
N ASP A 12 -10.56 -4.61 0.60
CA ASP A 12 -9.10 -4.62 0.60
C ASP A 12 -8.59 -3.20 0.94
N ALA A 13 -7.40 -3.13 1.54
CA ALA A 13 -6.83 -1.85 1.98
C ALA A 13 -5.87 -1.25 0.94
N TYR A 14 -4.81 -1.98 0.61
CA TYR A 14 -3.66 -1.46 -0.15
C TYR A 14 -3.89 -1.50 -1.66
N GLY A 15 -4.12 -0.35 -2.26
CA GLY A 15 -4.47 -0.20 -3.68
C GLY A 15 -5.98 -0.17 -3.92
N THR A 16 -6.79 -0.25 -2.86
CA THR A 16 -8.26 -0.13 -2.89
C THR A 16 -8.73 1.08 -2.10
N LEU A 17 -8.41 1.15 -0.81
CA LEU A 17 -8.71 2.31 0.03
C LEU A 17 -7.53 3.30 0.09
N PHE A 18 -6.30 2.79 0.08
CA PHE A 18 -5.09 3.59 0.22
C PHE A 18 -4.20 3.49 -1.01
N ASP A 19 -3.71 4.64 -1.46
CA ASP A 19 -2.72 4.73 -2.53
C ASP A 19 -1.35 4.30 -2.00
N VAL A 20 -0.91 3.11 -2.40
CA VAL A 20 0.38 2.52 -2.00
C VAL A 20 1.59 3.32 -2.51
N ASN A 21 1.42 4.10 -3.56
CA ASN A 21 2.50 4.92 -4.12
C ASN A 21 2.65 6.27 -3.38
N SER A 22 1.68 6.63 -2.53
CA SER A 22 1.66 7.94 -1.86
C SER A 22 2.88 8.19 -0.96
N ALA A 23 3.48 7.15 -0.36
CA ALA A 23 4.70 7.27 0.43
C ALA A 23 5.87 7.78 -0.42
N ALA A 24 6.12 7.15 -1.57
CA ALA A 24 7.17 7.59 -2.50
C ALA A 24 6.83 8.94 -3.16
N ALA A 25 5.55 9.18 -3.47
CA ALA A 25 5.11 10.47 -4.02
C ALA A 25 5.40 11.64 -3.07
N LYS A 26 5.23 11.46 -1.77
CA LYS A 26 5.60 12.47 -0.76
C LYS A 26 7.11 12.76 -0.75
N CYS A 27 7.94 11.81 -1.18
CA CYS A 27 9.39 11.94 -1.31
C CYS A 27 9.86 12.32 -2.72
N LYS A 28 8.98 12.65 -3.67
CA LYS A 28 9.34 12.90 -5.07
C LYS A 28 10.45 13.92 -5.27
N LYS A 29 10.52 14.98 -4.43
CA LYS A 29 11.60 15.98 -4.49
C LYS A 29 12.98 15.37 -4.23
N LYS A 30 13.08 14.36 -3.36
CA LYS A 30 14.32 13.66 -3.02
C LYS A 30 14.63 12.51 -3.97
N LEU A 31 13.60 11.82 -4.47
CA LEU A 31 13.72 10.70 -5.41
C LEU A 31 13.90 11.16 -6.86
N GLY A 32 13.55 12.42 -7.16
CA GLY A 32 13.63 13.00 -8.52
C GLY A 32 12.65 12.32 -9.49
N ASN A 33 12.96 12.38 -10.79
CA ASN A 33 12.10 11.85 -11.85
C ASN A 33 11.90 10.33 -11.80
N ARG A 34 12.63 9.63 -10.95
CA ARG A 34 12.54 8.17 -10.80
C ARG A 34 11.53 7.73 -9.74
N TRP A 35 10.85 8.65 -9.06
CA TRP A 35 9.99 8.32 -7.91
C TRP A 35 8.85 7.35 -8.27
N GLU A 36 8.24 7.50 -9.45
CA GLU A 36 7.17 6.59 -9.91
C GLU A 36 7.68 5.19 -10.17
N ASN A 37 8.80 5.07 -10.90
CA ASN A 37 9.44 3.77 -11.15
C ASN A 37 9.87 3.10 -9.85
N PHE A 38 10.40 3.87 -8.90
CA PHE A 38 10.76 3.39 -7.58
C PHE A 38 9.53 2.90 -6.80
N ALA A 39 8.44 3.68 -6.78
CA ALA A 39 7.19 3.31 -6.10
C ALA A 39 6.60 2.01 -6.67
N ASN A 40 6.53 1.91 -7.99
CA ASN A 40 6.03 0.72 -8.68
C ASN A 40 6.92 -0.50 -8.42
N ALA A 41 8.25 -0.35 -8.49
CA ALA A 41 9.18 -1.43 -8.20
C ALA A 41 9.05 -1.90 -6.74
N TRP A 42 8.93 -0.99 -5.78
CA TRP A 42 8.72 -1.33 -4.37
C TRP A 42 7.45 -2.14 -4.19
N ARG A 43 6.34 -1.70 -4.79
CA ARG A 43 5.06 -2.43 -4.72
C ARG A 43 5.14 -3.81 -5.36
N ILE A 44 5.74 -3.93 -6.54
CA ILE A 44 5.90 -5.23 -7.23
C ILE A 44 6.73 -6.18 -6.36
N THR A 45 7.89 -5.73 -5.87
CA THR A 45 8.77 -6.53 -5.00
C THR A 45 8.05 -6.98 -3.72
N GLN A 46 7.23 -6.11 -3.12
CA GLN A 46 6.43 -6.44 -1.94
C GLN A 46 5.45 -7.57 -2.21
N LEU A 47 4.73 -7.54 -3.35
CA LEU A 47 3.81 -8.59 -3.76
C LEU A 47 4.54 -9.90 -4.07
N GLU A 48 5.64 -9.83 -4.83
CA GLU A 48 6.47 -11.00 -5.15
C GLU A 48 7.01 -11.67 -3.87
N TYR A 49 7.53 -10.89 -2.92
CA TYR A 49 8.03 -11.43 -1.65
C TYR A 49 6.92 -12.08 -0.83
N THR A 50 5.71 -11.52 -0.85
CA THR A 50 4.53 -12.14 -0.20
C THR A 50 4.25 -13.51 -0.79
N TRP A 51 4.16 -13.60 -2.12
CA TRP A 51 3.83 -14.86 -2.80
C TRP A 51 4.93 -15.90 -2.68
N LEU A 52 6.17 -15.51 -2.94
CA LEU A 52 7.32 -16.42 -2.88
C LEU A 52 7.51 -16.98 -1.47
N ARG A 53 7.40 -16.16 -0.43
CA ARG A 53 7.51 -16.63 0.96
C ARG A 53 6.39 -17.56 1.36
N SER A 54 5.18 -17.30 0.88
CA SER A 54 4.03 -18.19 1.09
C SER A 54 4.27 -19.55 0.43
N LEU A 55 4.71 -19.57 -0.83
CA LEU A 55 5.05 -20.80 -1.56
C LEU A 55 6.17 -21.59 -0.90
N MET A 56 7.19 -20.91 -0.39
CA MET A 56 8.31 -21.53 0.35
C MET A 56 7.94 -21.96 1.78
N LYS A 57 6.69 -21.73 2.24
CA LYS A 57 6.27 -21.93 3.64
C LYS A 57 7.12 -21.15 4.66
N LYS A 58 7.65 -19.99 4.26
CA LYS A 58 8.45 -19.07 5.07
C LYS A 58 7.74 -17.74 5.24
N HIS A 59 6.50 -17.77 5.63
CA HIS A 59 5.66 -16.59 5.82
C HIS A 59 6.29 -15.58 6.79
N LYS A 60 6.17 -14.30 6.45
CA LYS A 60 6.49 -13.14 7.28
C LYS A 60 5.29 -12.22 7.33
N ASN A 61 5.16 -11.44 8.39
CA ASN A 61 4.10 -10.45 8.45
C ASN A 61 4.29 -9.37 7.37
N PHE A 62 3.21 -8.69 7.04
CA PHE A 62 3.21 -7.72 5.96
C PHE A 62 4.21 -6.57 6.17
N TRP A 63 4.40 -6.14 7.41
CA TRP A 63 5.35 -5.07 7.72
C TRP A 63 6.79 -5.48 7.42
N GLN A 64 7.19 -6.68 7.84
CA GLN A 64 8.52 -7.20 7.53
C GLN A 64 8.74 -7.34 6.02
N ILE A 65 7.72 -7.75 5.28
CA ILE A 65 7.80 -7.81 3.81
C ILE A 65 7.93 -6.41 3.21
N THR A 66 7.23 -5.42 3.76
CA THR A 66 7.34 -4.02 3.34
C THR A 66 8.75 -3.47 3.53
N GLU A 67 9.38 -3.77 4.68
CA GLU A 67 10.76 -3.39 4.98
C GLU A 67 11.76 -4.07 4.04
N ASP A 68 11.68 -5.39 3.91
CA ASP A 68 12.61 -6.17 3.08
C ASP A 68 12.51 -5.79 1.59
N SER A 69 11.31 -5.55 1.09
CA SER A 69 11.08 -5.10 -0.29
C SER A 69 11.58 -3.67 -0.52
N LEU A 70 11.45 -2.79 0.48
CA LEU A 70 12.02 -1.46 0.41
C LEU A 70 13.55 -1.52 0.32
N ASP A 71 14.18 -2.30 1.19
CA ASP A 71 15.64 -2.42 1.21
C ASP A 71 16.18 -2.90 -0.14
N HIS A 72 15.56 -3.94 -0.73
CA HIS A 72 15.90 -4.42 -2.06
C HIS A 72 15.71 -3.34 -3.15
N THR A 73 14.58 -2.65 -3.12
CA THR A 73 14.29 -1.61 -4.12
C THR A 73 15.23 -0.42 -3.98
N MET A 74 15.56 -0.01 -2.76
CA MET A 74 16.51 1.06 -2.51
C MET A 74 17.92 0.71 -3.05
N GLU A 75 18.34 -0.53 -2.88
CA GLU A 75 19.61 -1.01 -3.44
C GLU A 75 19.59 -0.97 -4.97
N THR A 76 18.54 -1.50 -5.59
CA THR A 76 18.37 -1.52 -7.06
C THR A 76 18.41 -0.11 -7.66
N PHE A 77 17.72 0.84 -7.02
CA PHE A 77 17.64 2.24 -7.48
C PHE A 77 18.78 3.12 -6.96
N LYS A 78 19.71 2.57 -6.18
CA LYS A 78 20.83 3.29 -5.54
C LYS A 78 20.34 4.49 -4.71
N ILE A 79 19.27 4.29 -3.96
CA ILE A 79 18.71 5.30 -3.05
C ILE A 79 19.51 5.29 -1.74
N LYS A 80 19.81 6.48 -1.24
CA LYS A 80 20.60 6.65 -0.01
C LYS A 80 19.87 6.05 1.20
N LYS A 81 20.57 5.25 2.00
CA LYS A 81 20.01 4.58 3.20
C LYS A 81 19.34 5.52 4.20
N VAL A 82 19.74 6.79 4.25
CA VAL A 82 19.12 7.81 5.12
C VAL A 82 17.62 8.01 4.84
N MET A 83 17.16 7.70 3.62
CA MET A 83 15.74 7.81 3.25
C MET A 83 14.87 6.64 3.73
N ARG A 84 15.46 5.53 4.19
CA ARG A 84 14.73 4.32 4.57
C ARG A 84 13.65 4.59 5.62
N ASN A 85 14.04 5.19 6.74
CA ASN A 85 13.11 5.44 7.84
C ASN A 85 12.01 6.44 7.46
N GLU A 86 12.33 7.44 6.65
CA GLU A 86 11.34 8.39 6.14
C GLU A 86 10.30 7.69 5.26
N LEU A 87 10.73 6.86 4.31
CA LEU A 87 9.82 6.10 3.44
C LEU A 87 8.95 5.13 4.23
N LEU A 88 9.51 4.43 5.21
CA LEU A 88 8.75 3.53 6.08
C LEU A 88 7.73 4.27 6.94
N ASN A 89 8.09 5.43 7.49
CA ASN A 89 7.14 6.24 8.26
C ASN A 89 6.00 6.76 7.38
N LEU A 90 6.30 7.21 6.17
CA LEU A 90 5.28 7.64 5.21
C LEU A 90 4.39 6.47 4.75
N TYR A 91 4.93 5.25 4.71
CA TYR A 91 4.14 4.06 4.39
C TYR A 91 3.12 3.70 5.49
N LYS A 92 3.36 4.09 6.74
CA LYS A 92 2.36 3.97 7.82
C LYS A 92 1.21 4.97 7.69
N GLU A 93 1.39 6.01 6.90
CA GLU A 93 0.45 7.13 6.72
C GLU A 93 0.10 7.30 5.24
N LEU A 94 -0.29 6.20 4.57
CA LEU A 94 -0.71 6.23 3.18
C LEU A 94 -1.92 7.15 3.00
N SER A 95 -1.94 7.86 1.89
CA SER A 95 -3.08 8.68 1.51
C SER A 95 -4.22 7.81 1.00
N PRO A 96 -5.47 8.04 1.43
CA PRO A 96 -6.62 7.40 0.81
C PRO A 96 -6.81 7.94 -0.61
N TYR A 97 -7.45 7.15 -1.48
CA TYR A 97 -7.92 7.68 -2.74
C TYR A 97 -9.02 8.73 -2.51
N PRO A 98 -9.15 9.73 -3.41
CA PRO A 98 -10.05 10.88 -3.19
C PRO A 98 -11.50 10.51 -2.88
N GLU A 99 -12.00 9.46 -3.53
CA GLU A 99 -13.40 8.99 -3.41
C GLU A 99 -13.70 8.16 -2.15
N VAL A 100 -12.67 7.72 -1.42
CA VAL A 100 -12.83 6.75 -0.31
C VAL A 100 -13.68 7.33 0.81
N LYS A 101 -13.40 8.56 1.23
CA LYS A 101 -14.11 9.20 2.34
C LYS A 101 -15.60 9.28 2.06
N GLU A 102 -15.98 9.83 0.92
CA GLU A 102 -17.36 9.99 0.50
C GLU A 102 -18.09 8.63 0.37
N SER A 103 -17.40 7.65 -0.24
CA SER A 103 -17.93 6.30 -0.40
C SER A 103 -18.24 5.63 0.95
N LEU A 104 -17.31 5.72 1.91
CA LEU A 104 -17.50 5.14 3.24
C LEU A 104 -18.59 5.86 4.04
N GLU A 105 -18.68 7.19 3.95
CA GLU A 105 -19.74 7.97 4.56
C GLU A 105 -21.12 7.61 3.96
N GLY A 106 -21.18 7.42 2.63
CA GLY A 106 -22.38 6.96 1.93
C GLY A 106 -22.84 5.57 2.37
N LEU A 107 -21.93 4.62 2.60
CA LEU A 107 -22.26 3.30 3.13
C LEU A 107 -22.75 3.39 4.58
N LYS A 108 -22.08 4.19 5.41
CA LYS A 108 -22.47 4.41 6.81
C LYS A 108 -23.87 5.01 6.94
N SER A 109 -24.22 5.98 6.09
CA SER A 109 -25.55 6.60 6.08
C SER A 109 -26.65 5.59 5.77
N LYS A 110 -26.35 4.56 4.98
CA LYS A 110 -27.25 3.43 4.67
C LYS A 110 -27.22 2.31 5.71
N LYS A 111 -26.53 2.51 6.83
CA LYS A 111 -26.37 1.52 7.92
C LYS A 111 -25.70 0.22 7.46
N ILE A 112 -24.89 0.26 6.41
CA ILE A 112 -24.13 -0.88 5.94
C ILE A 112 -22.88 -1.01 6.81
N LYS A 113 -22.61 -2.21 7.32
CA LYS A 113 -21.40 -2.50 8.10
C LYS A 113 -20.18 -2.44 7.20
N ILE A 114 -19.07 -1.91 7.70
CA ILE A 114 -17.81 -1.76 6.97
C ILE A 114 -16.72 -2.52 7.70
N ALA A 115 -15.94 -3.30 6.97
CA ALA A 115 -14.76 -4.00 7.47
C ALA A 115 -13.62 -3.91 6.44
N ILE A 116 -12.39 -4.10 6.91
CA ILE A 116 -11.18 -4.22 6.09
C ILE A 116 -10.65 -5.64 6.28
N LEU A 117 -10.28 -6.27 5.18
CA LEU A 117 -9.66 -7.60 5.16
C LEU A 117 -8.14 -7.47 5.07
#